data_698b3826af282b6bad6c850867389597
#
_entry.id   698b3826af282b6bad6c850867389597
#
_cell.length_a   1.000
_cell.length_b   1.000
_cell.length_c   1.000
_cell.angle_alpha   90.00
_cell.angle_beta   90.00
_cell.angle_gamma   90.00
#
_symmetry.space_group_name_H-M   'P 1'
#
loop_
_entity.id
_entity.type
_entity.pdbx_description
1 polymer ?
#
loop_
_entity_poly.entity_id
_entity_poly.type
_entity_poly.pdbx_seq_one_letter_code
_entity_poly.pdbx_strand_id
1 'polypeptide(L)'
;MNSSSTPSEGGRASAADKSPVEVESVSRRSFLGVLLGFGAVVVGAALSVPLLRFALHPLLTKTTDIGWSDIGKIEEFASLTGPMKKLITVDQRDGWRKIVSEKAIYVLPAKDGVLRVLSPICPHLGCSIPWVEAKQQFICPCHTAIFTLDGTRVSGPAPRPMDDLESKVEGGILKVRYQYFRQLIPTKEVLA
;
A
#
# COMPACT_ATOMS: atom_id res chain seq x y z
N MET A 1 -78.37 53.19 55.16
CA MET A 1 -78.67 52.51 56.41
C MET A 1 -77.86 51.25 56.48
N ASN A 2 -76.91 51.30 57.33
CA ASN A 2 -76.50 50.22 58.27
C ASN A 2 -75.96 48.93 57.62
N SER A 3 -74.94 48.32 57.99
CA SER A 3 -73.98 48.39 59.10
C SER A 3 -73.05 47.16 58.87
N SER A 4 -71.81 47.41 59.02
CA SER A 4 -70.81 46.70 59.85
C SER A 4 -70.92 45.14 59.93
N SER A 5 -69.83 44.44 59.69
CA SER A 5 -68.68 44.33 60.59
C SER A 5 -67.78 43.21 60.12
N THR A 6 -66.52 43.42 60.20
CA THR A 6 -65.42 42.42 60.31
C THR A 6 -65.57 41.72 61.68
N PRO A 7 -64.80 40.66 62.00
CA PRO A 7 -63.49 40.17 61.57
C PRO A 7 -63.33 38.62 61.56
N SER A 8 -62.26 38.08 61.10
CA SER A 8 -61.18 37.48 61.92
C SER A 8 -60.34 36.47 61.17
N GLU A 9 -59.11 36.59 61.46
CA GLU A 9 -57.93 35.75 61.09
C GLU A 9 -58.16 34.25 61.18
N GLY A 10 -57.51 33.52 60.34
CA GLY A 10 -57.35 32.11 60.43
C GLY A 10 -56.23 31.69 59.47
N GLY A 11 -54.98 31.82 59.93
CA GLY A 11 -53.81 31.29 59.21
C GLY A 11 -53.97 29.80 59.04
N ARG A 12 -53.79 29.37 57.80
CA ARG A 12 -53.56 27.96 57.46
C ARG A 12 -52.19 27.85 56.75
N ALA A 13 -51.31 27.19 57.48
CA ALA A 13 -50.03 26.74 57.05
C ALA A 13 -50.17 25.97 55.73
N SER A 14 -49.44 26.41 54.71
CA SER A 14 -49.24 25.73 53.44
C SER A 14 -48.44 24.44 53.73
N ALA A 15 -49.09 23.30 53.72
CA ALA A 15 -48.44 22.02 53.65
C ALA A 15 -47.83 21.89 52.26
N ALA A 16 -46.51 21.79 52.25
CA ALA A 16 -45.75 21.48 51.00
C ALA A 16 -46.27 20.14 50.48
N ASP A 17 -46.97 20.23 49.38
CA ASP A 17 -47.34 19.07 48.53
C ASP A 17 -46.06 18.53 47.90
N LYS A 18 -45.48 17.49 48.48
CA LYS A 18 -44.50 16.64 47.88
C LYS A 18 -45.24 15.75 46.89
N SER A 19 -45.28 16.21 45.64
CA SER A 19 -45.69 15.36 44.54
C SER A 19 -44.81 14.09 44.54
N PRO A 20 -45.40 12.90 44.48
CA PRO A 20 -44.64 11.65 44.40
C PRO A 20 -43.88 11.65 43.10
N VAL A 21 -42.58 11.30 43.18
CA VAL A 21 -41.77 11.04 42.00
C VAL A 21 -42.47 9.93 41.22
N GLU A 22 -43.09 10.33 40.12
CA GLU A 22 -43.73 9.43 39.18
C GLU A 22 -42.62 8.59 38.53
N VAL A 23 -42.42 7.38 39.05
CA VAL A 23 -41.55 6.40 38.42
C VAL A 23 -42.22 6.00 37.11
N GLU A 24 -41.76 6.62 36.03
CA GLU A 24 -42.22 6.34 34.67
C GLU A 24 -42.02 4.86 34.38
N SER A 25 -43.12 4.10 34.44
CA SER A 25 -43.09 2.67 34.18
C SER A 25 -42.75 2.46 32.71
N VAL A 26 -41.50 2.05 32.41
CA VAL A 26 -41.05 1.72 31.05
C VAL A 26 -41.98 0.65 30.49
N SER A 27 -42.79 1.04 29.52
CA SER A 27 -43.70 0.14 28.82
C SER A 27 -42.89 -0.99 28.18
N ARG A 28 -43.39 -2.24 28.26
CA ARG A 28 -42.79 -3.41 27.59
C ARG A 28 -42.50 -3.12 26.12
N ARG A 29 -43.34 -2.33 25.46
CA ARG A 29 -43.21 -1.92 24.06
C ARG A 29 -42.01 -1.01 23.87
N SER A 30 -41.78 -0.05 24.76
CA SER A 30 -40.60 0.85 24.71
C SER A 30 -39.33 0.10 25.01
N PHE A 31 -39.33 -0.84 25.96
CA PHE A 31 -38.18 -1.68 26.27
C PHE A 31 -37.76 -2.54 25.06
N LEU A 32 -38.72 -3.21 24.40
CA LEU A 32 -38.45 -4.00 23.20
C LEU A 32 -37.95 -3.11 22.03
N GLY A 33 -38.53 -1.91 21.90
CA GLY A 33 -38.05 -0.95 20.89
C GLY A 33 -36.59 -0.52 21.08
N VAL A 34 -36.20 -0.21 22.31
CA VAL A 34 -34.83 0.14 22.67
C VAL A 34 -33.89 -1.05 22.45
N LEU A 35 -34.29 -2.25 22.86
CA LEU A 35 -33.50 -3.46 22.70
C LEU A 35 -33.26 -3.78 21.21
N LEU A 36 -34.30 -3.71 20.39
CA LEU A 36 -34.18 -3.90 18.94
C LEU A 36 -33.31 -2.81 18.28
N GLY A 37 -33.51 -1.55 18.66
CA GLY A 37 -32.70 -0.44 18.18
C GLY A 37 -31.22 -0.60 18.52
N PHE A 38 -30.91 -0.94 19.76
CA PHE A 38 -29.54 -1.22 20.19
C PHE A 38 -28.93 -2.41 19.43
N GLY A 39 -29.71 -3.52 19.32
CA GLY A 39 -29.28 -4.68 18.54
C GLY A 39 -28.97 -4.33 17.08
N ALA A 40 -29.83 -3.54 16.42
CA ALA A 40 -29.63 -3.08 15.05
C ALA A 40 -28.35 -2.21 14.91
N VAL A 41 -28.07 -1.33 15.88
CA VAL A 41 -26.85 -0.52 15.90
C VAL A 41 -25.62 -1.40 16.07
N VAL A 42 -25.65 -2.35 16.98
CA VAL A 42 -24.52 -3.26 17.23
C VAL A 42 -24.22 -4.10 15.98
N VAL A 43 -25.26 -4.70 15.40
CA VAL A 43 -25.10 -5.50 14.15
C VAL A 43 -24.65 -4.60 12.98
N GLY A 44 -25.24 -3.43 12.84
CA GLY A 44 -24.86 -2.46 11.83
C GLY A 44 -23.39 -2.04 11.96
N ALA A 45 -22.93 -1.74 13.17
CA ALA A 45 -21.53 -1.41 13.43
C ALA A 45 -20.59 -2.59 13.16
N ALA A 46 -20.96 -3.79 13.60
CA ALA A 46 -20.18 -5.02 13.40
C ALA A 46 -19.98 -5.35 11.92
N LEU A 47 -20.94 -5.05 11.07
CA LEU A 47 -20.85 -5.24 9.62
C LEU A 47 -20.18 -4.06 8.91
N SER A 48 -20.46 -2.83 9.34
CA SER A 48 -19.93 -1.63 8.69
C SER A 48 -18.43 -1.46 8.89
N VAL A 49 -17.90 -1.79 10.08
CA VAL A 49 -16.46 -1.63 10.37
C VAL A 49 -15.57 -2.44 9.42
N PRO A 50 -15.78 -3.75 9.22
CA PRO A 50 -14.96 -4.52 8.29
C PRO A 50 -15.15 -4.07 6.82
N LEU A 51 -16.39 -3.72 6.43
CA LEU A 51 -16.65 -3.22 5.08
C LEU A 51 -15.94 -1.90 4.80
N LEU A 52 -15.99 -0.94 5.73
CA LEU A 52 -15.28 0.33 5.61
C LEU A 52 -13.76 0.12 5.62
N ARG A 53 -13.23 -0.74 6.49
CA ARG A 53 -11.80 -1.06 6.47
C ARG A 53 -11.37 -1.69 5.16
N PHE A 54 -12.18 -2.58 4.58
CA PHE A 54 -11.91 -3.18 3.28
C PHE A 54 -11.95 -2.13 2.16
N ALA A 55 -12.98 -1.30 2.11
CA ALA A 55 -13.12 -0.25 1.09
C ALA A 55 -12.02 0.83 1.20
N LEU A 56 -11.61 1.19 2.41
CA LEU A 56 -10.58 2.20 2.66
C LEU A 56 -9.16 1.62 2.67
N HIS A 57 -9.00 0.28 2.64
CA HIS A 57 -7.70 -0.38 2.68
C HIS A 57 -6.71 0.18 1.65
N PRO A 58 -7.05 0.39 0.37
CA PRO A 58 -6.12 0.93 -0.62
C PRO A 58 -5.64 2.36 -0.30
N LEU A 59 -6.43 3.13 0.44
CA LEU A 59 -6.09 4.50 0.84
C LEU A 59 -5.28 4.55 2.14
N LEU A 60 -5.42 3.55 3.00
CA LEU A 60 -4.81 3.51 4.33
C LEU A 60 -3.52 2.69 4.37
N THR A 61 -3.34 1.74 3.45
CA THR A 61 -2.11 0.95 3.36
C THR A 61 -1.07 1.69 2.53
N LYS A 62 0.04 1.97 3.17
CA LYS A 62 1.25 2.37 2.44
C LYS A 62 1.66 1.21 1.54
N THR A 63 2.04 1.57 0.34
CA THR A 63 2.52 0.72 -0.74
C THR A 63 3.48 -0.38 -0.27
N THR A 64 3.44 -1.44 -1.00
CA THR A 64 4.26 -2.65 -0.88
C THR A 64 5.71 -2.31 -0.54
N ASP A 65 6.14 -2.62 0.67
CA ASP A 65 7.55 -2.53 1.03
C ASP A 65 8.27 -3.74 0.42
N ILE A 66 9.05 -3.47 -0.63
CA ILE A 66 9.93 -4.45 -1.25
C ILE A 66 11.28 -4.36 -0.54
N GLY A 67 11.61 -5.40 0.21
CA GLY A 67 12.87 -5.52 0.91
C GLY A 67 14.08 -5.58 -0.04
N TRP A 68 15.27 -5.51 0.54
CA TRP A 68 16.52 -5.77 -0.17
C TRP A 68 16.69 -7.28 -0.37
N SER A 69 17.01 -7.67 -1.59
CA SER A 69 17.32 -9.06 -1.97
C SER A 69 18.81 -9.22 -2.24
N ASP A 70 19.40 -10.31 -1.76
CA ASP A 70 20.80 -10.62 -2.01
C ASP A 70 20.96 -11.16 -3.43
N ILE A 71 21.94 -10.64 -4.17
CA ILE A 71 22.28 -11.12 -5.53
C ILE A 71 23.41 -12.13 -5.47
N GLY A 72 24.47 -11.85 -4.68
CA GLY A 72 25.64 -12.68 -4.52
C GLY A 72 26.84 -11.88 -4.00
N LYS A 73 27.97 -12.58 -3.83
CA LYS A 73 29.20 -11.93 -3.39
C LYS A 73 29.78 -11.05 -4.49
N ILE A 74 30.36 -9.90 -4.11
CA ILE A 74 30.93 -8.94 -5.06
C ILE A 74 32.03 -9.55 -5.92
N GLU A 75 32.79 -10.52 -5.38
CA GLU A 75 33.88 -11.20 -6.08
C GLU A 75 33.37 -11.97 -7.31
N GLU A 76 32.13 -12.45 -7.29
CA GLU A 76 31.50 -13.18 -8.42
C GLU A 76 31.35 -12.26 -9.65
N PHE A 77 31.29 -10.95 -9.42
CA PHE A 77 31.02 -9.95 -10.47
C PHE A 77 32.28 -9.18 -10.92
N ALA A 78 33.42 -9.45 -10.28
CA ALA A 78 34.66 -8.72 -10.55
C ALA A 78 35.21 -8.96 -11.96
N SER A 79 34.95 -10.14 -12.55
CA SER A 79 35.47 -10.56 -13.86
C SER A 79 34.43 -10.54 -14.98
N LEU A 80 33.29 -9.87 -14.78
CA LEU A 80 32.25 -9.81 -15.79
C LEU A 80 32.72 -9.04 -17.03
N THR A 81 32.59 -9.66 -18.19
CA THR A 81 32.82 -9.03 -19.50
C THR A 81 31.52 -8.65 -20.22
N GLY A 82 30.41 -9.23 -19.81
CA GLY A 82 29.07 -8.97 -20.32
C GLY A 82 28.01 -9.00 -19.23
N PRO A 83 26.74 -8.70 -19.54
CA PRO A 83 25.67 -8.68 -18.57
C PRO A 83 25.34 -10.10 -18.10
N MET A 84 25.38 -10.31 -16.80
CA MET A 84 25.02 -11.60 -16.18
C MET A 84 23.57 -11.58 -15.77
N LYS A 85 22.77 -12.48 -16.32
CA LYS A 85 21.39 -12.70 -15.88
C LYS A 85 21.37 -13.53 -14.61
N LYS A 86 20.75 -13.03 -13.55
CA LYS A 86 20.51 -13.77 -12.31
C LYS A 86 19.03 -13.77 -11.96
N LEU A 87 18.60 -14.85 -11.27
CA LEU A 87 17.31 -14.93 -10.61
C LEU A 87 17.52 -14.57 -9.14
N ILE A 88 16.69 -13.72 -8.62
CA ILE A 88 16.67 -13.35 -7.22
C ILE A 88 15.31 -13.65 -6.62
N THR A 89 15.31 -13.99 -5.35
CA THR A 89 14.07 -14.13 -4.58
C THR A 89 13.67 -12.76 -4.03
N VAL A 90 12.47 -12.33 -4.37
CA VAL A 90 11.90 -11.08 -3.90
C VAL A 90 10.77 -11.37 -2.94
N ASP A 91 10.92 -10.90 -1.72
CA ASP A 91 9.88 -10.92 -0.70
C ASP A 91 9.03 -9.65 -0.83
N GLN A 92 7.79 -9.81 -1.21
CA GLN A 92 6.81 -8.74 -1.36
C GLN A 92 5.72 -8.88 -0.31
N ARG A 93 5.41 -7.80 0.37
CA ARG A 93 4.32 -7.78 1.33
C ARG A 93 3.16 -6.97 0.76
N ASP A 94 2.07 -7.65 0.48
CA ASP A 94 0.83 -7.04 0.02
C ASP A 94 -0.23 -7.17 1.13
N GLY A 95 -0.41 -6.13 1.89
CA GLY A 95 -1.25 -6.12 3.09
C GLY A 95 -0.79 -7.18 4.11
N TRP A 96 -1.61 -8.23 4.30
CA TRP A 96 -1.28 -9.36 5.18
C TRP A 96 -0.58 -10.53 4.46
N ARG A 97 -0.52 -10.52 3.11
CA ARG A 97 0.10 -11.60 2.34
C ARG A 97 1.58 -11.34 2.15
N LYS A 98 2.38 -12.34 2.46
CA LYS A 98 3.77 -12.42 2.05
C LYS A 98 3.82 -13.22 0.75
N ILE A 99 4.28 -12.58 -0.33
CA ILE A 99 4.46 -13.21 -1.63
C ILE A 99 5.95 -13.32 -1.86
N VAL A 100 6.41 -14.54 -2.04
CA VAL A 100 7.79 -14.82 -2.43
C VAL A 100 7.78 -15.15 -3.92
N SER A 101 8.53 -14.39 -4.71
CA SER A 101 8.59 -14.59 -6.15
C SER A 101 10.03 -14.50 -6.67
N GLU A 102 10.34 -15.31 -7.68
CA GLU A 102 11.61 -15.17 -8.39
C GLU A 102 11.52 -14.10 -9.47
N LYS A 103 12.51 -13.22 -9.50
CA LYS A 103 12.63 -12.16 -10.50
C LYS A 103 13.98 -12.22 -11.17
N ALA A 104 13.98 -12.06 -12.48
CA ALA A 104 15.22 -11.92 -13.24
C ALA A 104 15.76 -10.49 -13.11
N ILE A 105 17.09 -10.37 -13.08
CA ILE A 105 17.83 -9.12 -13.15
C ILE A 105 19.04 -9.31 -14.03
N TYR A 106 19.65 -8.22 -14.47
CA TYR A 106 20.98 -8.23 -15.09
C TYR A 106 21.97 -7.47 -14.24
N VAL A 107 23.07 -8.11 -13.87
CA VAL A 107 24.24 -7.46 -13.28
C VAL A 107 25.19 -7.09 -14.41
N LEU A 108 25.54 -5.83 -14.53
CA LEU A 108 26.45 -5.32 -15.55
C LEU A 108 27.90 -5.38 -15.08
N PRO A 109 28.87 -5.49 -16.03
CA PRO A 109 30.28 -5.29 -15.71
C PRO A 109 30.51 -3.99 -14.94
N ALA A 110 31.43 -4.01 -13.99
CA ALA A 110 31.75 -2.82 -13.22
C ALA A 110 32.32 -1.73 -14.14
N LYS A 111 31.75 -0.55 -14.04
CA LYS A 111 32.26 0.67 -14.67
C LYS A 111 32.70 1.61 -13.56
N ASP A 112 33.94 2.05 -13.60
CA ASP A 112 34.54 2.92 -12.55
C ASP A 112 34.42 2.33 -11.13
N GLY A 113 34.49 0.99 -11.02
CA GLY A 113 34.34 0.28 -9.76
C GLY A 113 32.88 0.12 -9.25
N VAL A 114 31.91 0.63 -10.00
CA VAL A 114 30.50 0.56 -9.62
C VAL A 114 29.77 -0.51 -10.43
N LEU A 115 29.16 -1.46 -9.73
CA LEU A 115 28.26 -2.44 -10.32
C LEU A 115 26.86 -1.82 -10.49
N ARG A 116 26.28 -2.01 -11.68
CA ARG A 116 24.90 -1.60 -11.95
C ARG A 116 24.02 -2.82 -12.15
N VAL A 117 22.77 -2.70 -11.75
CA VAL A 117 21.78 -3.76 -11.90
C VAL A 117 20.62 -3.23 -12.73
N LEU A 118 20.32 -3.90 -13.84
CA LEU A 118 19.21 -3.53 -14.72
C LEU A 118 18.00 -4.43 -14.54
N SER A 119 16.84 -3.83 -14.67
CA SER A 119 15.58 -4.54 -14.87
C SER A 119 15.53 -5.12 -16.29
N PRO A 120 15.18 -6.40 -16.47
CA PRO A 120 15.00 -6.98 -17.80
C PRO A 120 13.67 -6.59 -18.44
N ILE A 121 12.90 -5.72 -17.82
CA ILE A 121 11.55 -5.34 -18.26
C ILE A 121 11.63 -4.17 -19.23
N CYS A 122 11.05 -4.35 -20.42
CA CYS A 122 11.05 -3.33 -21.46
C CYS A 122 10.19 -2.11 -21.07
N PRO A 123 10.74 -0.89 -21.12
CA PRO A 123 9.99 0.33 -20.80
C PRO A 123 8.83 0.64 -21.77
N HIS A 124 8.73 -0.10 -22.90
CA HIS A 124 7.61 0.03 -23.83
C HIS A 124 6.33 -0.62 -23.27
N LEU A 125 6.27 -1.95 -23.26
CA LEU A 125 5.07 -2.70 -22.85
C LEU A 125 5.41 -3.87 -21.91
N GLY A 126 6.51 -3.80 -21.19
CA GLY A 126 6.82 -4.77 -20.12
C GLY A 126 7.32 -6.14 -20.58
N CYS A 127 7.67 -6.33 -21.85
CA CYS A 127 8.28 -7.57 -22.33
C CYS A 127 9.64 -7.81 -21.68
N SER A 128 10.01 -9.08 -21.45
CA SER A 128 11.36 -9.41 -20.99
C SER A 128 12.37 -9.23 -22.11
N ILE A 129 13.45 -8.52 -21.84
CA ILE A 129 14.51 -8.22 -22.79
C ILE A 129 15.67 -9.19 -22.57
N PRO A 130 15.98 -10.11 -23.51
CA PRO A 130 17.17 -10.92 -23.46
C PRO A 130 18.41 -10.14 -23.92
N TRP A 131 19.57 -10.54 -23.42
CA TRP A 131 20.86 -10.19 -23.98
C TRP A 131 21.16 -11.10 -25.17
N VAL A 132 21.58 -10.53 -26.28
CA VAL A 132 21.95 -11.24 -27.51
C VAL A 132 23.46 -11.13 -27.69
N GLU A 133 24.18 -12.19 -27.28
CA GLU A 133 25.63 -12.22 -27.26
C GLU A 133 26.24 -11.91 -28.65
N ALA A 134 25.70 -12.53 -29.70
CA ALA A 134 26.19 -12.32 -31.08
C ALA A 134 26.12 -10.87 -31.59
N LYS A 135 25.26 -10.06 -30.98
CA LYS A 135 25.07 -8.64 -31.34
C LYS A 135 25.60 -7.69 -30.28
N GLN A 136 26.00 -8.22 -29.12
CA GLN A 136 26.41 -7.42 -27.95
C GLN A 136 25.38 -6.35 -27.59
N GLN A 137 24.09 -6.73 -27.61
CA GLN A 137 22.96 -5.85 -27.41
C GLN A 137 21.83 -6.55 -26.68
N PHE A 138 21.07 -5.79 -25.91
CA PHE A 138 19.76 -6.19 -25.42
C PHE A 138 18.73 -5.93 -26.52
N ILE A 139 17.93 -6.95 -26.87
CA ILE A 139 16.92 -6.82 -27.93
C ILE A 139 15.58 -7.30 -27.41
N CYS A 140 14.60 -6.41 -27.34
CA CYS A 140 13.25 -6.76 -26.98
C CYS A 140 12.55 -7.54 -28.09
N PRO A 141 12.07 -8.77 -27.87
CA PRO A 141 11.48 -9.60 -28.91
C PRO A 141 10.12 -9.11 -29.40
N CYS A 142 9.42 -8.28 -28.60
CA CYS A 142 8.05 -7.88 -28.91
C CYS A 142 7.98 -6.84 -30.04
N HIS A 143 8.76 -5.76 -29.94
CA HIS A 143 8.72 -4.65 -30.90
C HIS A 143 10.13 -4.15 -31.24
N THR A 144 11.13 -5.03 -31.17
CA THR A 144 12.51 -4.78 -31.60
C THR A 144 13.17 -3.52 -31.01
N ALA A 145 12.82 -3.14 -29.77
CA ALA A 145 13.59 -2.12 -29.06
C ALA A 145 15.00 -2.67 -28.78
N ILE A 146 16.02 -1.88 -29.12
CA ILE A 146 17.43 -2.26 -29.00
C ILE A 146 18.11 -1.36 -27.98
N PHE A 147 18.93 -1.99 -27.11
CA PHE A 147 19.69 -1.27 -26.09
C PHE A 147 21.14 -1.76 -26.07
N THR A 148 22.03 -0.89 -25.71
CA THR A 148 23.45 -1.19 -25.52
C THR A 148 23.71 -2.02 -24.28
N LEU A 149 24.96 -2.43 -24.05
CA LEU A 149 25.39 -3.15 -22.84
C LEU A 149 25.02 -2.40 -21.55
N ASP A 150 25.12 -1.09 -21.54
CA ASP A 150 24.80 -0.24 -20.39
C ASP A 150 23.30 0.10 -20.24
N GLY A 151 22.44 -0.48 -21.10
CA GLY A 151 21.00 -0.27 -21.09
C GLY A 151 20.52 0.98 -21.82
N THR A 152 21.42 1.76 -22.45
CA THR A 152 21.05 2.94 -23.24
C THR A 152 20.26 2.53 -24.48
N ARG A 153 19.16 3.24 -24.78
CA ARG A 153 18.32 2.96 -25.93
C ARG A 153 19.02 3.35 -27.24
N VAL A 154 19.11 2.41 -28.16
CA VAL A 154 19.63 2.62 -29.52
C VAL A 154 18.50 2.92 -30.50
N SER A 155 17.45 2.06 -30.50
CA SER A 155 16.32 2.18 -31.42
C SER A 155 15.06 1.49 -30.90
N GLY A 156 13.95 1.66 -31.62
CA GLY A 156 12.68 1.02 -31.33
C GLY A 156 11.73 1.90 -30.53
N PRO A 157 10.55 1.37 -30.15
CA PRO A 157 9.46 2.17 -29.60
C PRO A 157 9.59 2.44 -28.07
N ALA A 158 10.61 1.90 -27.40
CA ALA A 158 10.80 2.17 -25.97
C ALA A 158 11.02 3.68 -25.74
N PRO A 159 10.28 4.32 -24.82
CA PRO A 159 10.37 5.76 -24.63
C PRO A 159 11.63 6.21 -23.88
N ARG A 160 12.33 5.30 -23.20
CA ARG A 160 13.52 5.56 -22.39
C ARG A 160 14.49 4.38 -22.40
N PRO A 161 15.72 4.52 -21.86
CA PRO A 161 16.65 3.42 -21.59
C PRO A 161 16.05 2.33 -20.69
N MET A 162 16.72 1.18 -20.58
CA MET A 162 16.40 0.17 -19.58
C MET A 162 16.50 0.77 -18.17
N ASP A 163 15.62 0.32 -17.27
CA ASP A 163 15.55 0.87 -15.93
C ASP A 163 16.63 0.25 -15.03
N ASP A 164 17.44 1.11 -14.39
CA ASP A 164 18.32 0.68 -13.30
C ASP A 164 17.49 0.34 -12.06
N LEU A 165 17.85 -0.77 -11.44
CA LEU A 165 17.37 -1.12 -10.11
C LEU A 165 18.26 -0.51 -9.03
N GLU A 166 17.68 -0.09 -7.93
CA GLU A 166 18.42 0.40 -6.79
C GLU A 166 19.27 -0.73 -6.21
N SER A 167 20.60 -0.54 -6.15
CA SER A 167 21.54 -1.54 -5.69
C SER A 167 22.55 -0.95 -4.71
N LYS A 168 23.05 -1.77 -3.78
CA LYS A 168 24.09 -1.42 -2.83
C LYS A 168 24.98 -2.61 -2.54
N VAL A 169 26.17 -2.35 -2.05
CA VAL A 169 27.07 -3.37 -1.49
C VAL A 169 27.06 -3.24 0.03
N GLU A 170 26.78 -4.33 0.71
CA GLU A 170 26.74 -4.40 2.16
C GLU A 170 27.36 -5.71 2.63
N GLY A 171 28.41 -5.64 3.43
CA GLY A 171 29.13 -6.82 3.92
C GLY A 171 29.74 -7.69 2.81
N GLY A 172 30.19 -7.10 1.69
CA GLY A 172 30.74 -7.83 0.53
C GLY A 172 29.67 -8.54 -0.32
N ILE A 173 28.38 -8.31 -0.05
CA ILE A 173 27.25 -8.84 -0.81
C ILE A 173 26.61 -7.72 -1.62
N LEU A 174 26.42 -7.94 -2.92
CA LEU A 174 25.62 -7.08 -3.78
C LEU A 174 24.15 -7.33 -3.49
N LYS A 175 23.44 -6.29 -3.11
CA LYS A 175 21.99 -6.32 -2.82
C LYS A 175 21.24 -5.42 -3.78
N VAL A 176 20.00 -5.78 -4.08
CA VAL A 176 19.10 -5.02 -4.95
C VAL A 176 17.73 -4.85 -4.31
N ARG A 177 17.12 -3.70 -4.52
CA ARG A 177 15.71 -3.49 -4.30
C ARG A 177 14.99 -3.62 -5.62
N TYR A 178 14.21 -4.71 -5.79
CA TYR A 178 13.47 -4.92 -7.02
C TYR A 178 12.29 -3.95 -7.10
N GLN A 179 12.23 -3.18 -8.19
CA GLN A 179 11.21 -2.15 -8.38
C GLN A 179 10.51 -2.39 -9.72
N TYR A 180 9.22 -2.07 -9.75
CA TYR A 180 8.46 -1.99 -10.99
C TYR A 180 8.37 -0.54 -11.45
N PHE A 181 8.42 -0.34 -12.74
CA PHE A 181 8.39 1.00 -13.34
C PHE A 181 7.22 1.13 -14.29
N ARG A 182 6.64 2.32 -14.34
CA ARG A 182 5.57 2.62 -15.29
C ARG A 182 6.12 2.57 -16.72
N GLN A 183 5.42 1.84 -17.63
CA GLN A 183 5.75 1.76 -19.04
C GLN A 183 5.15 2.94 -19.81
N LEU A 184 5.56 3.09 -21.09
CA LEU A 184 5.06 4.06 -22.06
C LEU A 184 5.32 5.54 -21.73
N ILE A 185 6.11 5.85 -20.72
CA ILE A 185 6.46 7.22 -20.35
C ILE A 185 7.97 7.45 -20.46
N PRO A 186 8.43 8.66 -20.83
CA PRO A 186 9.86 8.96 -20.99
C PRO A 186 10.59 9.07 -19.63
N THR A 187 9.88 9.34 -18.55
CA THR A 187 10.42 9.45 -17.20
C THR A 187 10.42 8.10 -16.50
N LYS A 188 11.40 7.89 -15.61
CA LYS A 188 11.45 6.72 -14.76
C LYS A 188 10.57 6.95 -13.52
N GLU A 189 9.43 6.30 -13.46
CA GLU A 189 8.52 6.34 -12.31
C GLU A 189 8.38 4.95 -11.70
N VAL A 190 8.67 4.85 -10.41
CA VAL A 190 8.48 3.62 -9.65
C VAL A 190 6.98 3.43 -9.39
N LEU A 191 6.48 2.24 -9.69
CA LEU A 191 5.14 1.85 -9.28
C LEU A 191 5.18 1.46 -7.81
N ALA A 192 4.32 2.10 -7.07
CA ALA A 192 4.19 1.89 -5.63
C ALA A 192 3.39 0.61 -5.33
#